data_60bfb95cd2151b9048d0dc3d0b0e1bd6
#
_entry.id   60bfb95cd2151b9048d0dc3d0b0e1bd6
#
_cell.length_a   1.000
_cell.length_b   1.000
_cell.length_c   1.000
_cell.angle_alpha   90.00
_cell.angle_beta   90.00
_cell.angle_gamma   90.00
#
_symmetry.space_group_name_H-M   'P 1'
#
loop_
_entity.id
_entity.type
_entity.pdbx_description
1 polymer ?
#
loop_
_entity_poly.entity_id
_entity_poly.type
_entity_poly.pdbx_seq_one_letter_code
_entity_poly.pdbx_strand_id
1 'polypeptide(L)'
;LERYGNAFITVIKEYAEISHQEKKPVTLYNYASSLLHLNGSKYFLTEFAGDWAHEVNMKETELAFGKKILDTKLGSRANMFCSPFFLLALDRKAEENAGDVLFGTIGWTGNYRFTFEVDNENGLRVLSGINPYASEYSLKPNEVFRTPEFIFTYSTEGKGKASRDFQRWARKYQLKDGEKSRMTLLNNWEATYFDFNEDKLVNIMDEAVALGVDMFL
;
A
#
# COMPACT_ATOMS: atom_id res chain seq x y z
N LEU A 1 -2.08 18.21 -10.71
CA LEU A 1 -2.08 17.45 -11.97
C LEU A 1 -0.77 17.75 -12.70
N GLU A 2 0.16 16.80 -12.68
CA GLU A 2 1.40 16.93 -13.44
C GLU A 2 1.32 16.06 -14.71
N ARG A 3 1.77 16.64 -15.83
CA ARG A 3 1.95 15.91 -17.09
C ARG A 3 3.27 15.16 -17.08
N TYR A 4 3.23 13.88 -17.38
CA TYR A 4 4.41 13.09 -17.66
C TYR A 4 4.37 12.66 -19.14
N GLY A 5 5.16 13.35 -19.97
CA GLY A 5 4.99 13.27 -21.42
C GLY A 5 3.60 13.76 -21.83
N ASN A 6 2.85 12.93 -22.55
CA ASN A 6 1.44 13.21 -22.92
C ASN A 6 0.43 12.60 -21.94
N ALA A 7 0.86 11.96 -20.85
CA ALA A 7 0.00 11.32 -19.87
C ALA A 7 -0.13 12.15 -18.60
N PHE A 8 -1.35 12.27 -18.07
CA PHE A 8 -1.60 12.83 -16.76
C PHE A 8 -1.40 11.74 -15.72
N ILE A 9 -0.53 11.97 -14.72
CA ILE A 9 -0.46 11.16 -13.51
C ILE A 9 -1.27 11.89 -12.46
N THR A 10 -2.35 11.27 -11.98
CA THR A 10 -3.14 11.79 -10.88
C THR A 10 -3.02 10.83 -9.72
N VAL A 11 -2.19 11.17 -8.74
CA VAL A 11 -2.16 10.48 -7.45
C VAL A 11 -2.56 11.48 -6.39
N ILE A 12 -3.54 11.11 -5.59
CA ILE A 12 -4.11 11.93 -4.52
C ILE A 12 -3.60 11.38 -3.20
N LYS A 13 -3.19 12.29 -2.31
CA LYS A 13 -2.86 12.00 -0.92
C LYS A 13 -3.87 12.67 -0.03
N GLU A 14 -4.45 11.94 0.88
CA GLU A 14 -5.44 12.41 1.84
C GLU A 14 -5.05 12.00 3.25
N TYR A 15 -5.14 12.93 4.19
CA TYR A 15 -4.88 12.69 5.60
C TYR A 15 -5.76 13.60 6.45
N ALA A 16 -5.89 13.27 7.72
CA ALA A 16 -6.56 14.11 8.71
C ALA A 16 -5.57 14.66 9.73
N GLU A 17 -5.76 15.90 10.14
CA GLU A 17 -5.11 16.49 11.29
C GLU A 17 -6.12 16.64 12.43
N ILE A 18 -5.77 16.09 13.60
CA ILE A 18 -6.61 16.07 14.78
C ILE A 18 -5.93 16.88 15.87
N SER A 19 -6.62 17.86 16.41
CA SER A 19 -6.16 18.68 17.54
C SER A 19 -7.31 18.98 18.49
N HIS A 20 -7.00 19.38 19.72
CA HIS A 20 -7.99 19.79 20.70
C HIS A 20 -7.46 20.90 21.62
N GLN A 21 -8.40 21.54 22.33
CA GLN A 21 -8.11 22.62 23.28
C GLN A 21 -8.50 22.24 24.73
N GLU A 22 -8.72 20.96 25.01
CA GLU A 22 -9.00 20.48 26.35
C GLU A 22 -7.79 20.74 27.31
N LYS A 23 -8.03 20.81 28.60
CA LYS A 23 -6.99 21.09 29.61
C LYS A 23 -6.08 19.90 29.87
N LYS A 24 -6.51 18.68 29.52
CA LYS A 24 -5.80 17.42 29.74
C LYS A 24 -5.65 16.66 28.41
N PRO A 25 -4.67 15.76 28.33
CA PRO A 25 -4.56 14.88 27.15
C PRO A 25 -5.85 14.10 26.91
N VAL A 26 -6.20 13.90 25.65
CA VAL A 26 -7.30 13.02 25.20
C VAL A 26 -6.69 11.80 24.50
N THR A 27 -7.37 10.66 24.57
CA THR A 27 -6.90 9.45 23.94
C THR A 27 -7.67 9.21 22.64
N LEU A 28 -6.93 9.05 21.55
CA LEU A 28 -7.46 8.65 20.26
C LEU A 28 -7.41 7.12 20.13
N TYR A 29 -8.56 6.46 20.07
CA TYR A 29 -8.67 5.00 19.94
C TYR A 29 -8.97 4.53 18.53
N ASN A 30 -9.80 5.29 17.81
CA ASN A 30 -10.24 4.92 16.48
C ASN A 30 -10.45 6.17 15.63
N TYR A 31 -9.74 6.22 14.52
CA TYR A 31 -9.78 7.33 13.56
C TYR A 31 -9.41 6.78 12.18
N ALA A 32 -9.76 7.53 11.15
CA ALA A 32 -9.42 7.21 9.78
C ALA A 32 -8.56 8.33 9.17
N SER A 33 -7.70 7.97 8.26
CA SER A 33 -6.94 8.91 7.42
C SER A 33 -7.83 9.52 6.35
N SER A 34 -8.77 8.72 5.84
CA SER A 34 -9.65 9.06 4.72
C SER A 34 -10.96 8.29 4.81
N LEU A 35 -12.00 8.92 4.28
CA LEU A 35 -13.29 8.32 3.98
C LEU A 35 -13.71 8.70 2.56
N LEU A 36 -13.65 7.75 1.64
CA LEU A 36 -14.23 7.92 0.31
C LEU A 36 -15.66 7.37 0.28
N HIS A 37 -16.54 8.10 -0.40
CA HIS A 37 -17.88 7.63 -0.71
C HIS A 37 -18.00 7.47 -2.23
N LEU A 38 -18.29 6.27 -2.67
CA LEU A 38 -18.37 5.88 -4.07
C LEU A 38 -19.77 5.36 -4.39
N ASN A 39 -20.28 5.74 -5.54
CA ASN A 39 -21.55 5.25 -6.06
C ASN A 39 -21.30 4.42 -7.31
N GLY A 40 -21.82 3.23 -7.34
CA GLY A 40 -21.72 2.30 -8.47
C GLY A 40 -22.80 1.23 -8.38
N SER A 41 -23.01 0.50 -9.47
CA SER A 41 -23.97 -0.61 -9.49
C SER A 41 -23.42 -1.87 -8.85
N LYS A 42 -22.07 -2.06 -8.93
CA LYS A 42 -21.32 -3.17 -8.37
C LYS A 42 -19.91 -2.73 -8.02
N TYR A 43 -19.26 -3.49 -7.15
CA TYR A 43 -17.88 -3.24 -6.69
C TYR A 43 -17.09 -4.53 -6.67
N PHE A 44 -15.92 -4.54 -7.28
CA PHE A 44 -15.01 -5.70 -7.32
C PHE A 44 -13.69 -5.34 -6.67
N LEU A 45 -13.47 -5.89 -5.49
CA LEU A 45 -12.25 -5.66 -4.71
C LEU A 45 -11.22 -6.71 -5.09
N THR A 46 -10.05 -6.26 -5.51
CA THR A 46 -8.85 -7.10 -5.66
C THR A 46 -7.94 -6.85 -4.48
N GLU A 47 -7.68 -7.88 -3.70
CA GLU A 47 -6.73 -7.93 -2.59
C GLU A 47 -5.53 -8.78 -2.95
N PHE A 48 -4.41 -8.55 -2.28
CA PHE A 48 -3.16 -9.27 -2.50
C PHE A 48 -2.78 -9.98 -1.21
N ALA A 49 -3.08 -11.26 -1.17
CA ALA A 49 -2.80 -12.13 -0.04
C ALA A 49 -1.50 -12.89 -0.24
N GLY A 50 -0.89 -13.36 0.82
CA GLY A 50 0.32 -14.15 0.69
C GLY A 50 0.79 -14.76 1.97
N ASP A 51 1.94 -15.40 1.87
CA ASP A 51 2.75 -15.94 2.94
C ASP A 51 4.18 -16.05 2.41
N TRP A 52 5.10 -16.50 3.22
CA TRP A 52 6.48 -16.74 2.81
C TRP A 52 6.54 -17.70 1.59
N ALA A 53 7.29 -17.31 0.57
CA ALA A 53 7.37 -17.97 -0.75
C ALA A 53 6.05 -18.07 -1.54
N HIS A 54 5.00 -17.34 -1.10
CA HIS A 54 3.71 -17.24 -1.75
C HIS A 54 3.13 -15.82 -1.66
N GLU A 55 3.97 -14.82 -1.85
CA GLU A 55 3.62 -13.41 -1.71
C GLU A 55 2.75 -12.92 -2.88
N VAL A 56 1.95 -11.90 -2.60
CA VAL A 56 1.22 -11.08 -3.58
C VAL A 56 0.25 -11.89 -4.48
N ASN A 57 -0.40 -12.92 -3.92
CA ASN A 57 -1.43 -13.65 -4.64
C ASN A 57 -2.69 -12.79 -4.78
N MET A 58 -3.08 -12.55 -6.00
CA MET A 58 -4.23 -11.71 -6.34
C MET A 58 -5.55 -12.48 -6.15
N LYS A 59 -6.47 -11.90 -5.36
CA LYS A 59 -7.82 -12.42 -5.13
C LYS A 59 -8.83 -11.33 -5.41
N GLU A 60 -9.82 -11.62 -6.26
CA GLU A 60 -10.88 -10.69 -6.59
C GLU A 60 -12.21 -11.17 -5.98
N THR A 61 -12.94 -10.27 -5.32
CA THR A 61 -14.23 -10.54 -4.67
C THR A 61 -15.23 -9.45 -5.05
N GLU A 62 -16.43 -9.82 -5.47
CA GLU A 62 -17.55 -8.88 -5.59
C GLU A 62 -18.03 -8.52 -4.18
N LEU A 63 -18.11 -7.21 -3.89
CA LEU A 63 -18.60 -6.72 -2.60
C LEU A 63 -20.13 -6.72 -2.60
N ALA A 64 -20.71 -7.26 -1.53
CA ALA A 64 -22.13 -7.25 -1.26
C ALA A 64 -22.43 -6.38 -0.04
N PHE A 65 -23.71 -6.17 0.25
CA PHE A 65 -24.19 -5.49 1.46
C PHE A 65 -23.44 -5.99 2.71
N GLY A 66 -22.90 -5.06 3.48
CA GLY A 66 -22.13 -5.32 4.68
C GLY A 66 -20.70 -4.81 4.59
N LYS A 67 -19.78 -5.45 5.32
CA LYS A 67 -18.40 -4.99 5.46
C LYS A 67 -17.40 -6.06 5.01
N LYS A 68 -16.45 -5.66 4.18
CA LYS A 68 -15.20 -6.37 3.92
C LYS A 68 -14.06 -5.55 4.54
N ILE A 69 -13.16 -6.21 5.26
CA ILE A 69 -12.01 -5.59 5.91
C ILE A 69 -10.73 -6.23 5.39
N LEU A 70 -9.77 -5.40 4.99
CA LEU A 70 -8.37 -5.78 4.77
C LEU A 70 -7.57 -5.17 5.91
N ASP A 71 -6.97 -5.99 6.74
CA ASP A 71 -6.19 -5.49 7.86
C ASP A 71 -5.03 -6.43 8.24
N THR A 72 -4.14 -5.91 9.08
CA THR A 72 -3.10 -6.69 9.70
C THR A 72 -2.89 -6.28 11.16
N LYS A 73 -2.40 -7.24 11.97
CA LYS A 73 -2.06 -7.07 13.39
C LYS A 73 -0.65 -7.57 13.68
N LEU A 74 0.20 -7.66 12.68
CA LEU A 74 1.54 -8.26 12.75
C LEU A 74 2.66 -7.25 13.01
N GLY A 75 2.32 -6.00 13.29
CA GLY A 75 3.29 -4.94 13.56
C GLY A 75 4.24 -4.70 12.39
N SER A 76 5.54 -4.92 12.58
CA SER A 76 6.56 -4.71 11.56
C SER A 76 6.46 -5.66 10.34
N ARG A 77 5.67 -6.72 10.44
CA ARG A 77 5.35 -7.64 9.33
C ARG A 77 3.96 -7.39 8.75
N ALA A 78 3.55 -6.14 8.72
CA ALA A 78 2.20 -5.73 8.34
C ALA A 78 1.77 -6.19 6.93
N ASN A 79 2.71 -6.38 6.03
CA ASN A 79 2.47 -6.82 4.66
C ASN A 79 2.55 -8.34 4.44
N MET A 80 2.83 -9.14 5.47
CA MET A 80 3.17 -10.56 5.29
C MET A 80 2.03 -11.37 4.69
N PHE A 81 0.80 -11.28 5.25
CA PHE A 81 -0.34 -12.07 4.77
C PHE A 81 -1.33 -11.28 3.92
N CYS A 82 -1.30 -9.97 4.02
CA CYS A 82 -2.15 -9.06 3.26
C CYS A 82 -1.37 -7.80 2.93
N SER A 83 -1.23 -7.50 1.66
CA SER A 83 -0.51 -6.31 1.24
C SER A 83 -1.31 -5.04 1.57
N PRO A 84 -0.65 -3.92 1.97
CA PRO A 84 -1.30 -2.68 2.34
C PRO A 84 -1.78 -1.87 1.12
N PHE A 85 -2.29 -2.55 0.10
CA PHE A 85 -2.85 -1.93 -1.10
C PHE A 85 -3.94 -2.80 -1.72
N PHE A 86 -4.79 -2.18 -2.51
CA PHE A 86 -5.91 -2.84 -3.17
C PHE A 86 -6.24 -2.17 -4.51
N LEU A 87 -6.95 -2.91 -5.38
CA LEU A 87 -7.63 -2.38 -6.54
C LEU A 87 -9.14 -2.54 -6.33
N LEU A 88 -9.89 -1.50 -6.63
CA LEU A 88 -11.34 -1.49 -6.53
C LEU A 88 -11.94 -1.10 -7.88
N ALA A 89 -12.52 -2.07 -8.57
CA ALA A 89 -13.23 -1.81 -9.82
C ALA A 89 -14.69 -1.46 -9.58
N LEU A 90 -15.22 -0.53 -10.36
CA LEU A 90 -16.58 -0.01 -10.28
C LEU A 90 -17.41 -0.54 -11.46
N ASP A 91 -18.67 -0.88 -11.17
CA ASP A 91 -19.72 -1.33 -12.10
C ASP A 91 -19.47 -2.67 -12.80
N ARG A 92 -18.24 -2.97 -13.14
CA ARG A 92 -17.80 -4.23 -13.76
C ARG A 92 -16.38 -4.60 -13.34
N LYS A 93 -16.03 -5.86 -13.51
CA LYS A 93 -14.63 -6.29 -13.36
C LYS A 93 -13.74 -5.52 -14.32
N ALA A 94 -12.65 -4.98 -13.78
CA ALA A 94 -11.68 -4.29 -14.61
C ALA A 94 -10.70 -5.26 -15.26
N GLU A 95 -10.38 -4.98 -16.51
CA GLU A 95 -9.32 -5.64 -17.29
C GLU A 95 -8.00 -4.88 -17.16
N GLU A 96 -6.95 -5.36 -17.81
CA GLU A 96 -5.65 -4.69 -17.86
C GLU A 96 -5.76 -3.28 -18.47
N ASN A 97 -6.52 -3.15 -19.58
CA ASN A 97 -6.60 -1.92 -20.37
C ASN A 97 -8.02 -1.31 -20.45
N ALA A 98 -8.96 -1.77 -19.63
CA ALA A 98 -10.33 -1.29 -19.63
C ALA A 98 -11.00 -1.41 -18.26
N GLY A 99 -11.91 -0.47 -17.98
CA GLY A 99 -12.71 -0.41 -16.75
C GLY A 99 -12.23 0.64 -15.76
N ASP A 100 -13.15 1.03 -14.90
CA ASP A 100 -12.97 2.04 -13.87
C ASP A 100 -12.35 1.41 -12.64
N VAL A 101 -11.16 1.88 -12.24
CA VAL A 101 -10.39 1.30 -11.14
C VAL A 101 -9.84 2.40 -10.25
N LEU A 102 -10.09 2.26 -8.96
CA LEU A 102 -9.38 2.96 -7.90
C LEU A 102 -8.28 2.03 -7.38
N PHE A 103 -7.04 2.48 -7.37
CA PHE A 103 -5.92 1.83 -6.72
C PHE A 103 -5.55 2.62 -5.48
N GLY A 104 -5.57 1.99 -4.30
CA GLY A 104 -5.32 2.62 -3.02
C GLY A 104 -4.27 1.92 -2.18
N THR A 105 -3.51 2.72 -1.43
CA THR A 105 -2.54 2.26 -0.42
C THR A 105 -2.48 3.25 0.74
N ILE A 106 -1.79 2.90 1.81
CA ILE A 106 -1.57 3.78 2.97
C ILE A 106 -0.07 3.99 3.20
N GLY A 107 0.33 5.23 3.48
CA GLY A 107 1.70 5.60 3.84
C GLY A 107 2.03 5.25 5.30
N TRP A 108 1.91 3.97 5.65
CA TRP A 108 2.11 3.45 6.99
C TRP A 108 2.80 2.09 6.97
N THR A 109 3.77 1.89 7.83
CA THR A 109 4.56 0.64 7.90
C THR A 109 4.14 -0.31 9.02
N GLY A 110 3.14 0.07 9.83
CA GLY A 110 2.60 -0.74 10.91
C GLY A 110 1.24 -1.36 10.56
N ASN A 111 0.51 -1.75 11.60
CA ASN A 111 -0.82 -2.32 11.47
C ASN A 111 -1.78 -1.32 10.81
N TYR A 112 -2.36 -1.71 9.69
CA TYR A 112 -3.31 -0.91 8.91
C TYR A 112 -4.68 -1.56 8.83
N ARG A 113 -5.68 -0.78 8.44
CA ARG A 113 -7.03 -1.25 8.13
C ARG A 113 -7.63 -0.47 6.96
N PHE A 114 -8.14 -1.21 5.98
CA PHE A 114 -9.11 -0.71 5.00
C PHE A 114 -10.46 -1.37 5.29
N THR A 115 -11.52 -0.56 5.35
CA THR A 115 -12.88 -1.04 5.52
C THR A 115 -13.70 -0.63 4.29
N PHE A 116 -14.28 -1.61 3.62
CA PHE A 116 -15.20 -1.44 2.50
C PHE A 116 -16.58 -1.78 3.01
N GLU A 117 -17.47 -0.81 3.07
CA GLU A 117 -18.82 -0.97 3.58
C GLU A 117 -19.83 -0.59 2.51
N VAL A 118 -20.59 -1.59 2.04
CA VAL A 118 -21.70 -1.41 1.10
C VAL A 118 -23.00 -1.29 1.91
N ASP A 119 -23.73 -0.19 1.74
CA ASP A 119 -24.97 0.05 2.43
C ASP A 119 -26.20 -0.52 1.66
N ASN A 120 -27.40 -0.33 2.19
CA ASN A 120 -28.64 -0.85 1.61
C ASN A 120 -29.10 -0.12 0.34
N GLU A 121 -28.51 1.03 0.03
CA GLU A 121 -28.73 1.80 -1.20
C GLU A 121 -27.62 1.55 -2.22
N ASN A 122 -26.76 0.56 -1.93
CA ASN A 122 -25.59 0.20 -2.72
C ASN A 122 -24.52 1.29 -2.79
N GLY A 123 -24.48 2.24 -1.85
CA GLY A 123 -23.39 3.17 -1.68
C GLY A 123 -22.20 2.47 -1.03
N LEU A 124 -20.99 2.71 -1.53
CA LEU A 124 -19.75 2.15 -0.96
C LEU A 124 -18.98 3.21 -0.19
N ARG A 125 -18.68 2.94 1.08
CA ARG A 125 -17.75 3.71 1.89
C ARG A 125 -16.42 2.96 1.99
N VAL A 126 -15.32 3.65 1.72
CA VAL A 126 -13.95 3.14 1.88
C VAL A 126 -13.25 3.96 2.93
N LEU A 127 -12.99 3.34 4.10
CA LEU A 127 -12.21 3.95 5.16
C LEU A 127 -10.81 3.36 5.16
N SER A 128 -9.81 4.21 5.34
CA SER A 128 -8.40 3.81 5.44
C SER A 128 -7.74 4.42 6.68
N GLY A 129 -6.86 3.69 7.32
CA GLY A 129 -6.16 4.21 8.50
C GLY A 129 -5.30 3.19 9.22
N ILE A 130 -4.77 3.62 10.37
CA ILE A 130 -4.11 2.73 11.32
C ILE A 130 -5.14 1.74 11.88
N ASN A 131 -4.74 0.48 12.03
CA ASN A 131 -5.60 -0.50 12.69
C ASN A 131 -5.79 -0.11 14.17
N PRO A 132 -7.03 0.05 14.66
CA PRO A 132 -7.28 0.40 16.05
C PRO A 132 -6.95 -0.74 17.04
N TYR A 133 -6.62 -1.94 16.56
CA TYR A 133 -6.23 -3.05 17.42
C TYR A 133 -4.93 -2.75 18.18
N ALA A 134 -5.00 -2.78 19.51
CA ALA A 134 -3.87 -2.49 20.41
C ALA A 134 -3.13 -1.17 20.03
N SER A 135 -3.87 -0.17 19.56
CA SER A 135 -3.34 1.11 19.14
C SER A 135 -4.12 2.24 19.80
N GLU A 136 -3.41 3.10 20.51
CA GLU A 136 -3.95 4.33 21.08
C GLU A 136 -2.89 5.44 20.99
N TYR A 137 -3.35 6.67 20.93
CA TYR A 137 -2.48 7.83 20.94
C TYR A 137 -2.97 8.85 21.95
N SER A 138 -2.09 9.23 22.90
CA SER A 138 -2.39 10.26 23.88
C SER A 138 -2.03 11.63 23.33
N LEU A 139 -3.03 12.34 22.81
CA LEU A 139 -2.90 13.66 22.23
C LEU A 139 -2.91 14.73 23.33
N LYS A 140 -1.84 15.51 23.43
CA LYS A 140 -1.72 16.60 24.41
C LYS A 140 -2.51 17.83 23.95
N PRO A 141 -2.87 18.74 24.90
CA PRO A 141 -3.48 20.02 24.55
C PRO A 141 -2.63 20.81 23.53
N ASN A 142 -3.28 21.31 22.49
CA ASN A 142 -2.67 22.07 21.38
C ASN A 142 -1.64 21.29 20.53
N GLU A 143 -1.47 20.00 20.76
CA GLU A 143 -0.72 19.12 19.86
C GLU A 143 -1.57 18.82 18.63
N VAL A 144 -0.92 18.61 17.49
CA VAL A 144 -1.57 18.16 16.25
C VAL A 144 -1.12 16.75 15.94
N PHE A 145 -2.06 15.82 15.92
CA PHE A 145 -1.83 14.46 15.41
C PHE A 145 -2.20 14.41 13.93
N ARG A 146 -1.23 14.09 13.08
CA ARG A 146 -1.44 13.86 11.67
C ARG A 146 -1.54 12.36 11.39
N THR A 147 -2.63 11.92 10.78
CA THR A 147 -2.80 10.53 10.37
C THR A 147 -1.85 10.18 9.20
N PRO A 148 -1.53 8.88 9.00
CA PRO A 148 -0.86 8.45 7.78
C PRO A 148 -1.63 8.87 6.53
N GLU A 149 -0.91 9.12 5.44
CA GLU A 149 -1.54 9.46 4.16
C GLU A 149 -2.24 8.24 3.55
N PHE A 150 -3.52 8.35 3.21
CA PHE A 150 -4.14 7.47 2.23
C PHE A 150 -3.76 7.98 0.83
N ILE A 151 -3.23 7.10 0.02
CA ILE A 151 -2.67 7.44 -1.29
C ILE A 151 -3.42 6.63 -2.33
N PHE A 152 -4.01 7.30 -3.32
CA PHE A 152 -4.79 6.62 -4.33
C PHE A 152 -4.73 7.28 -5.70
N THR A 153 -5.03 6.52 -6.73
CA THR A 153 -5.25 6.99 -8.09
C THR A 153 -6.51 6.35 -8.65
N TYR A 154 -7.09 6.99 -9.65
CA TYR A 154 -8.25 6.51 -10.38
C TYR A 154 -7.94 6.45 -11.87
N SER A 155 -8.37 5.39 -12.53
CA SER A 155 -8.19 5.16 -13.96
C SER A 155 -9.47 4.63 -14.58
N THR A 156 -9.82 5.12 -15.76
CA THR A 156 -10.87 4.57 -16.63
C THR A 156 -10.30 3.60 -17.67
N GLU A 157 -8.99 3.45 -17.70
CA GLU A 157 -8.23 2.64 -18.65
C GLU A 157 -7.68 1.35 -18.00
N GLY A 158 -8.38 0.81 -17.00
CA GLY A 158 -8.08 -0.47 -16.39
C GLY A 158 -6.96 -0.50 -15.34
N LYS A 159 -6.66 -1.71 -14.89
CA LYS A 159 -5.72 -2.00 -13.79
C LYS A 159 -4.28 -1.60 -14.14
N GLY A 160 -3.88 -1.84 -15.36
CA GLY A 160 -2.52 -1.55 -15.82
C GLY A 160 -2.20 -0.05 -15.82
N LYS A 161 -3.14 0.80 -16.23
CA LYS A 161 -2.95 2.25 -16.17
C LYS A 161 -2.84 2.73 -14.72
N ALA A 162 -3.75 2.30 -13.84
CA ALA A 162 -3.72 2.62 -12.43
C ALA A 162 -2.38 2.22 -11.78
N SER A 163 -1.90 1.02 -12.06
CA SER A 163 -0.62 0.49 -11.58
C SER A 163 0.57 1.31 -12.09
N ARG A 164 0.61 1.60 -13.40
CA ARG A 164 1.69 2.42 -14.00
C ARG A 164 1.73 3.84 -13.44
N ASP A 165 0.59 4.44 -13.15
CA ASP A 165 0.53 5.78 -12.55
C ASP A 165 1.12 5.78 -11.14
N PHE A 166 0.80 4.76 -10.32
CA PHE A 166 1.43 4.57 -9.02
C PHE A 166 2.95 4.39 -9.11
N GLN A 167 3.41 3.52 -10.02
CA GLN A 167 4.85 3.26 -10.20
C GLN A 167 5.61 4.52 -10.64
N ARG A 168 5.05 5.31 -11.55
CA ARG A 168 5.65 6.58 -12.01
C ARG A 168 5.70 7.60 -10.89
N TRP A 169 4.60 7.74 -10.14
CA TRP A 169 4.53 8.59 -8.97
C TRP A 169 5.55 8.17 -7.90
N ALA A 170 5.64 6.88 -7.58
CA ALA A 170 6.58 6.38 -6.58
C ALA A 170 8.04 6.67 -6.98
N ARG A 171 8.41 6.43 -8.24
CA ARG A 171 9.76 6.73 -8.74
C ARG A 171 10.10 8.21 -8.61
N LYS A 172 9.17 9.09 -8.98
CA LYS A 172 9.42 10.52 -9.00
C LYS A 172 9.40 11.16 -7.60
N TYR A 173 8.53 10.71 -6.71
CA TYR A 173 8.23 11.44 -5.48
C TYR A 173 8.48 10.67 -4.16
N GLN A 174 8.62 9.35 -4.19
CA GLN A 174 8.75 8.55 -2.97
C GLN A 174 10.11 7.87 -2.85
N LEU A 175 10.66 7.39 -3.93
CA LEU A 175 11.91 6.64 -3.91
C LEU A 175 13.11 7.60 -4.03
N LYS A 176 14.06 7.48 -3.10
CA LYS A 176 15.36 8.14 -3.24
C LYS A 176 16.00 7.68 -4.55
N ASP A 177 16.42 8.63 -5.37
CA ASP A 177 17.03 8.38 -6.68
C ASP A 177 16.16 7.49 -7.61
N GLY A 178 14.82 7.62 -7.51
CA GLY A 178 13.86 6.76 -8.18
C GLY A 178 13.97 6.73 -9.71
N GLU A 179 14.53 7.77 -10.32
CA GLU A 179 14.76 7.87 -11.77
C GLU A 179 16.13 7.30 -12.20
N LYS A 180 17.03 6.96 -11.25
CA LYS A 180 18.33 6.35 -11.56
C LYS A 180 18.21 4.85 -11.76
N SER A 181 19.18 4.27 -12.47
CA SER A 181 19.33 2.82 -12.56
C SER A 181 19.47 2.20 -11.17
N ARG A 182 18.88 1.05 -10.96
CA ARG A 182 19.02 0.27 -9.72
C ARG A 182 20.28 -0.55 -9.78
N MET A 183 20.96 -0.65 -8.64
CA MET A 183 22.07 -1.56 -8.46
C MET A 183 21.57 -3.00 -8.50
N THR A 184 22.36 -3.86 -9.13
CA THR A 184 22.17 -5.32 -9.05
C THR A 184 22.67 -5.83 -7.70
N LEU A 185 21.96 -6.79 -7.12
CA LEU A 185 22.29 -7.38 -5.81
C LEU A 185 22.38 -8.89 -5.93
N LEU A 186 23.46 -9.48 -5.43
CA LEU A 186 23.58 -10.89 -5.13
C LEU A 186 23.38 -11.11 -3.64
N ASN A 187 22.44 -11.97 -3.27
CA ASN A 187 22.25 -12.45 -1.91
C ASN A 187 22.78 -13.88 -1.81
N ASN A 188 23.66 -14.15 -0.84
CA ASN A 188 24.26 -15.49 -0.70
C ASN A 188 23.33 -16.53 -0.07
N TRP A 189 22.17 -16.11 0.50
CA TRP A 189 21.32 -16.98 1.31
C TRP A 189 20.97 -18.30 0.63
N GLU A 190 20.43 -18.26 -0.59
CA GLU A 190 20.03 -19.47 -1.33
C GLU A 190 21.22 -20.37 -1.75
N ALA A 191 22.43 -19.82 -1.83
CA ALA A 191 23.63 -20.58 -2.17
C ALA A 191 24.27 -21.28 -0.97
N THR A 192 24.10 -20.72 0.23
CA THR A 192 24.88 -21.18 1.40
C THR A 192 24.02 -21.51 2.62
N TYR A 193 22.85 -20.89 2.77
CA TYR A 193 22.09 -20.87 4.01
C TYR A 193 23.02 -20.50 5.19
N PHE A 194 23.11 -21.35 6.22
CA PHE A 194 24.00 -21.18 7.38
C PHE A 194 25.39 -21.84 7.21
N ASP A 195 25.62 -22.56 6.11
CA ASP A 195 26.89 -23.22 5.81
C ASP A 195 27.82 -22.30 5.01
N PHE A 196 28.41 -21.31 5.68
CA PHE A 196 29.36 -20.39 5.08
C PHE A 196 30.51 -20.04 6.05
N ASN A 197 31.64 -19.64 5.45
CA ASN A 197 32.80 -19.06 6.11
C ASN A 197 33.33 -17.91 5.25
N GLU A 198 34.34 -17.22 5.73
CA GLU A 198 34.93 -16.07 5.04
C GLU A 198 35.39 -16.42 3.62
N ASP A 199 36.18 -17.50 3.46
CA ASP A 199 36.70 -17.91 2.14
C ASP A 199 35.58 -18.18 1.13
N LYS A 200 34.51 -18.85 1.55
CA LYS A 200 33.35 -19.15 0.70
C LYS A 200 32.62 -17.88 0.25
N LEU A 201 32.44 -16.92 1.17
CA LEU A 201 31.81 -15.65 0.84
C LEU A 201 32.69 -14.79 -0.07
N VAL A 202 33.99 -14.74 0.17
CA VAL A 202 34.96 -14.01 -0.69
C VAL A 202 34.94 -14.58 -2.10
N ASN A 203 34.96 -15.91 -2.26
CA ASN A 203 34.87 -16.54 -3.57
C ASN A 203 33.58 -16.16 -4.33
N ILE A 204 32.44 -16.16 -3.63
CA ILE A 204 31.17 -15.74 -4.23
C ILE A 204 31.18 -14.24 -4.62
N MET A 205 31.82 -13.39 -3.79
CA MET A 205 31.95 -11.96 -4.10
C MET A 205 32.84 -11.74 -5.33
N ASP A 206 33.97 -12.48 -5.46
CA ASP A 206 34.87 -12.38 -6.60
C ASP A 206 34.16 -12.79 -7.90
N GLU A 207 33.35 -13.85 -7.87
CA GLU A 207 32.53 -14.25 -9.00
C GLU A 207 31.46 -13.20 -9.32
N ALA A 208 30.82 -12.61 -8.30
CA ALA A 208 29.84 -11.55 -8.47
C ALA A 208 30.45 -10.30 -9.12
N VAL A 209 31.66 -9.91 -8.71
CA VAL A 209 32.43 -8.81 -9.33
C VAL A 209 32.74 -9.12 -10.79
N ALA A 210 33.16 -10.33 -11.11
CA ALA A 210 33.45 -10.76 -12.49
C ALA A 210 32.18 -10.69 -13.38
N LEU A 211 31.01 -10.90 -12.82
CA LEU A 211 29.72 -10.76 -13.50
C LEU A 211 29.17 -9.30 -13.55
N GLY A 212 29.84 -8.37 -12.89
CA GLY A 212 29.42 -6.96 -12.85
C GLY A 212 28.25 -6.69 -11.90
N VAL A 213 28.12 -7.48 -10.83
CA VAL A 213 27.13 -7.25 -9.76
C VAL A 213 27.60 -6.10 -8.87
N ASP A 214 26.70 -5.16 -8.54
CA ASP A 214 27.05 -3.93 -7.83
C ASP A 214 27.10 -4.10 -6.30
N MET A 215 26.30 -5.01 -5.75
CA MET A 215 26.14 -5.20 -4.30
C MET A 215 26.10 -6.68 -3.93
N PHE A 216 26.59 -6.98 -2.73
CA PHE A 216 26.54 -8.30 -2.11
C PHE A 216 25.87 -8.21 -0.73
N LEU A 217 25.00 -9.17 -0.38
CA LEU A 217 24.30 -9.28 0.90
C LEU A 217 24.47 -10.68 1.48
#